data_7ff73c9489c89e6c7ad9df991fffc388
#
_entry.id   7ff73c9489c89e6c7ad9df991fffc388
#
_cell.length_a   1.000
_cell.length_b   1.000
_cell.length_c   1.000
_cell.angle_alpha   90.00
_cell.angle_beta   90.00
_cell.angle_gamma   90.00
#
_symmetry.space_group_name_H-M   'P 1'
#
loop_
_entity.id
_entity.type
_entity.pdbx_description
1 polymer ?
#
loop_
_entity_poly.entity_id
_entity_poly.type
_entity_poly.pdbx_seq_one_letter_code
_entity_poly.pdbx_strand_id
1 'polypeptide(L)'
;MEMQQLTLVPRLMPAVRSGEKTSTIRWQEGDITMGPLRLVNQQDDTDAVIVWVTQVDTLRLSEVAATLGKQEEWPDEVLLEGMREHYPEIRLSSEVQLITHLTPAETLQKLTKQ
;
A
#
# COMPACT_ATOMS: atom_id res chain seq x y z
N MET A 1 -2.97 -5.34 -22.20
CA MET A 1 -2.27 -5.80 -20.98
C MET A 1 -3.03 -5.37 -19.75
N GLU A 2 -3.22 -6.27 -18.83
CA GLU A 2 -3.89 -5.95 -17.60
C GLU A 2 -2.92 -5.25 -16.64
N MET A 3 -3.43 -4.18 -16.02
CA MET A 3 -2.68 -3.48 -15.00
C MET A 3 -2.79 -4.25 -13.68
N GLN A 4 -1.71 -4.34 -12.94
CA GLN A 4 -1.76 -4.92 -11.61
C GLN A 4 -2.72 -4.11 -10.73
N GLN A 5 -3.37 -4.78 -9.78
CA GLN A 5 -4.44 -4.19 -9.00
C GLN A 5 -4.42 -4.70 -7.57
N LEU A 6 -4.73 -3.82 -6.63
CA LEU A 6 -4.95 -4.15 -5.23
C LEU A 6 -6.24 -3.49 -4.77
N THR A 7 -6.94 -4.13 -3.85
CA THR A 7 -8.11 -3.51 -3.23
C THR A 7 -7.68 -2.74 -1.98
N LEU A 8 -8.45 -1.71 -1.65
CA LEU A 8 -8.20 -0.84 -0.52
C LEU A 8 -9.50 -0.62 0.25
N VAL A 9 -9.45 -0.61 1.58
CA VAL A 9 -10.66 -0.32 2.37
C VAL A 9 -11.13 1.11 2.07
N PRO A 10 -12.44 1.36 2.04
CA PRO A 10 -12.98 2.68 1.64
C PRO A 10 -12.41 3.85 2.42
N ARG A 11 -12.17 3.67 3.72
CA ARG A 11 -11.68 4.75 4.59
C ARG A 11 -10.29 5.27 4.21
N LEU A 12 -9.51 4.48 3.45
CA LEU A 12 -8.17 4.86 3.04
C LEU A 12 -8.12 5.53 1.66
N MET A 13 -9.20 5.44 0.89
CA MET A 13 -9.23 6.04 -0.45
C MET A 13 -8.96 7.56 -0.43
N PRO A 14 -9.56 8.35 0.48
CA PRO A 14 -9.26 9.79 0.52
C PRO A 14 -7.80 10.11 0.76
N ALA A 15 -7.12 9.35 1.64
CA ALA A 15 -5.71 9.59 1.94
C ALA A 15 -4.81 9.30 0.74
N VAL A 16 -5.15 8.29 -0.07
CA VAL A 16 -4.43 8.02 -1.32
C VAL A 16 -4.66 9.15 -2.32
N ARG A 17 -5.91 9.60 -2.48
CA ARG A 17 -6.24 10.67 -3.43
C ARG A 17 -5.57 11.99 -3.09
N SER A 18 -5.46 12.32 -1.80
CA SER A 18 -4.82 13.55 -1.34
C SER A 18 -3.30 13.51 -1.36
N GLY A 19 -2.72 12.32 -1.47
CA GLY A 19 -1.28 12.16 -1.43
C GLY A 19 -0.71 11.93 -0.03
N GLU A 20 -1.55 11.89 1.00
CA GLU A 20 -1.08 11.59 2.35
C GLU A 20 -0.56 10.16 2.49
N LYS A 21 -1.22 9.23 1.80
CA LYS A 21 -0.82 7.82 1.82
C LYS A 21 -0.06 7.49 0.55
N THR A 22 1.22 7.15 0.69
CA THR A 22 2.12 6.80 -0.41
C THR A 22 2.77 5.44 -0.24
N SER A 23 2.22 4.61 0.63
CA SER A 23 2.70 3.24 0.83
C SER A 23 1.54 2.34 1.23
N THR A 24 1.71 1.04 0.98
CA THR A 24 0.75 0.05 1.43
C THR A 24 1.51 -1.22 1.81
N ILE A 25 1.00 -1.94 2.80
CA ILE A 25 1.60 -3.16 3.33
C ILE A 25 0.73 -4.33 2.92
N ARG A 26 1.30 -5.35 2.28
CA ARG A 26 0.56 -6.52 1.80
C ARG A 26 1.25 -7.80 2.23
N TRP A 27 0.45 -8.81 2.54
CA TRP A 27 0.92 -10.12 2.97
C TRP A 27 0.23 -11.19 2.13
N GLN A 28 1.03 -11.99 1.40
CA GLN A 28 0.52 -13.12 0.62
C GLN A 28 -0.52 -12.75 -0.46
N GLU A 29 -0.41 -11.54 -1.02
CA GLU A 29 -1.31 -11.11 -2.09
C GLU A 29 -0.67 -11.12 -3.47
N GLY A 30 0.41 -11.88 -3.63
CA GLY A 30 1.13 -11.96 -4.90
C GLY A 30 2.21 -10.88 -4.99
N ASP A 31 2.97 -10.93 -6.07
CA ASP A 31 4.09 -10.01 -6.27
C ASP A 31 3.65 -8.77 -7.02
N ILE A 32 3.81 -7.63 -6.37
CA ILE A 32 3.61 -6.33 -7.01
C ILE A 32 4.96 -5.88 -7.56
N THR A 33 4.95 -5.34 -8.77
CA THR A 33 6.15 -4.84 -9.44
C THR A 33 6.10 -3.34 -9.58
N MET A 34 7.26 -2.73 -9.85
CA MET A 34 7.32 -1.28 -10.13
C MET A 34 6.52 -0.94 -11.37
N GLY A 35 5.91 0.23 -11.39
CA GLY A 35 5.07 0.70 -12.48
C GLY A 35 3.64 0.97 -12.05
N PRO A 36 2.73 1.13 -13.02
CA PRO A 36 1.34 1.48 -12.69
C PRO A 36 0.65 0.42 -11.85
N LEU A 37 -0.12 0.88 -10.87
CA LEU A 37 -0.91 0.04 -9.97
C LEU A 37 -2.27 0.69 -9.79
N ARG A 38 -3.34 -0.09 -10.01
CA ARG A 38 -4.70 0.36 -9.79
C ARG A 38 -5.12 0.01 -8.38
N LEU A 39 -5.48 1.02 -7.58
CA LEU A 39 -6.01 0.83 -6.22
C LEU A 39 -7.52 1.01 -6.28
N VAL A 40 -8.25 0.00 -5.88
CA VAL A 40 -9.70 -0.08 -6.05
C VAL A 40 -10.38 -0.14 -4.68
N ASN A 41 -11.43 0.66 -4.52
CA ASN A 41 -12.25 0.62 -3.31
C ASN A 41 -12.88 -0.77 -3.19
N GLN A 42 -12.65 -1.41 -2.04
CA GLN A 42 -13.13 -2.76 -1.77
C GLN A 42 -14.65 -2.89 -1.89
N GLN A 43 -15.39 -1.82 -1.63
CA GLN A 43 -16.85 -1.81 -1.66
C GLN A 43 -17.46 -1.22 -2.93
N ASP A 44 -16.62 -0.64 -3.80
CA ASP A 44 -17.11 0.00 -5.03
C ASP A 44 -16.00 -0.05 -6.08
N ASP A 45 -16.10 -1.00 -7.00
CA ASP A 45 -15.06 -1.21 -8.02
C ASP A 45 -15.01 -0.11 -9.08
N THR A 46 -15.98 0.80 -9.08
CA THR A 46 -15.92 1.99 -9.94
C THR A 46 -15.10 3.11 -9.31
N ASP A 47 -14.81 3.03 -8.00
CA ASP A 47 -13.99 4.01 -7.30
C ASP A 47 -12.55 3.49 -7.24
N ALA A 48 -11.71 4.00 -8.12
CA ALA A 48 -10.33 3.54 -8.26
C ALA A 48 -9.41 4.71 -8.59
N VAL A 49 -8.13 4.55 -8.22
CA VAL A 49 -7.07 5.49 -8.58
C VAL A 49 -5.87 4.70 -9.10
N ILE A 50 -5.09 5.33 -9.96
CA ILE A 50 -3.85 4.75 -10.47
C ILE A 50 -2.69 5.48 -9.82
N VAL A 51 -1.75 4.72 -9.25
CA VAL A 51 -0.51 5.22 -8.69
C VAL A 51 0.66 4.50 -9.35
N TRP A 52 1.84 5.08 -9.26
CA TRP A 52 3.05 4.47 -9.83
C TRP A 52 3.91 3.91 -8.70
N VAL A 53 4.12 2.60 -8.72
CA VAL A 53 4.96 1.94 -7.72
C VAL A 53 6.43 2.22 -8.04
N THR A 54 7.12 2.82 -7.08
CA THR A 54 8.53 3.18 -7.23
C THR A 54 9.47 2.21 -6.52
N GLN A 55 8.95 1.48 -5.53
CA GLN A 55 9.78 0.57 -4.75
C GLN A 55 8.90 -0.50 -4.11
N VAL A 56 9.42 -1.73 -4.08
CA VAL A 56 8.79 -2.84 -3.36
C VAL A 56 9.87 -3.47 -2.50
N ASP A 57 9.66 -3.45 -1.19
CA ASP A 57 10.59 -4.04 -0.22
C ASP A 57 9.93 -5.24 0.45
N THR A 58 10.68 -6.32 0.60
CA THR A 58 10.26 -7.47 1.39
C THR A 58 10.96 -7.40 2.74
N LEU A 59 10.18 -7.33 3.81
CA LEU A 59 10.73 -7.20 5.17
C LEU A 59 9.72 -7.79 6.16
N ARG A 60 10.17 -7.95 7.40
CA ARG A 60 9.26 -8.41 8.45
C ARG A 60 8.31 -7.28 8.85
N LEU A 61 7.09 -7.64 9.23
CA LEU A 61 6.12 -6.65 9.68
C LEU A 61 6.68 -5.77 10.80
N SER A 62 7.44 -6.37 11.73
CA SER A 62 8.07 -5.63 12.84
C SER A 62 9.06 -4.55 12.40
N GLU A 63 9.53 -4.59 11.16
CA GLU A 63 10.52 -3.64 10.64
C GLU A 63 9.88 -2.49 9.86
N VAL A 64 8.59 -2.59 9.54
CA VAL A 64 7.92 -1.64 8.65
C VAL A 64 7.86 -0.24 9.27
N ALA A 65 7.46 -0.13 10.53
CA ALA A 65 7.30 1.17 11.17
C ALA A 65 8.64 1.93 11.22
N ALA A 66 9.73 1.23 11.54
CA ALA A 66 11.07 1.82 11.56
C ALA A 66 11.49 2.29 10.17
N THR A 67 11.23 1.47 9.15
CA THR A 67 11.57 1.80 7.77
C THR A 67 10.84 3.06 7.29
N LEU A 68 9.61 3.26 7.74
CA LEU A 68 8.80 4.43 7.38
C LEU A 68 8.97 5.61 8.34
N GLY A 69 9.75 5.44 9.43
CA GLY A 69 9.91 6.49 10.42
C GLY A 69 8.66 6.72 11.26
N LYS A 70 7.84 5.70 11.44
CA LYS A 70 6.54 5.80 12.11
C LYS A 70 6.44 4.99 13.39
N GLN A 71 7.56 4.73 14.06
CA GLN A 71 7.58 3.91 15.28
C GLN A 71 6.69 4.49 16.39
N GLU A 72 6.61 5.81 16.49
CA GLU A 72 5.78 6.46 17.50
C GLU A 72 4.29 6.31 17.22
N GLU A 73 3.90 6.39 15.94
CA GLU A 73 2.51 6.27 15.53
C GLU A 73 2.06 4.81 15.48
N TRP A 74 2.99 3.91 15.14
CA TRP A 74 2.72 2.50 14.93
C TRP A 74 3.63 1.62 15.80
N PRO A 75 3.47 1.63 17.14
CA PRO A 75 4.14 0.63 17.95
C PRO A 75 3.65 -0.76 17.52
N ASP A 76 4.46 -1.79 17.81
CA ASP A 76 4.19 -3.16 17.33
C ASP A 76 2.75 -3.62 17.57
N GLU A 77 2.19 -3.30 18.72
CA GLU A 77 0.82 -3.71 19.05
C GLU A 77 -0.23 -3.09 18.13
N VAL A 78 -0.05 -1.80 17.84
CA VAL A 78 -0.99 -1.05 16.99
C VAL A 78 -0.88 -1.55 15.55
N LEU A 79 0.34 -1.72 15.06
CA LEU A 79 0.58 -2.19 13.71
C LEU A 79 0.01 -3.59 13.51
N LEU A 80 0.29 -4.50 14.45
CA LEU A 80 -0.18 -5.88 14.37
C LEU A 80 -1.71 -5.95 14.40
N GLU A 81 -2.34 -5.19 15.29
CA GLU A 81 -3.80 -5.16 15.39
C GLU A 81 -4.43 -4.65 14.10
N GLY A 82 -3.89 -3.57 13.53
CA GLY A 82 -4.38 -3.02 12.27
C GLY A 82 -4.25 -4.01 11.12
N MET A 83 -3.12 -4.70 11.03
CA MET A 83 -2.90 -5.69 9.97
C MET A 83 -3.79 -6.93 10.14
N ARG A 84 -4.11 -7.32 11.36
CA ARG A 84 -4.97 -8.47 11.62
C ARG A 84 -6.43 -8.25 11.22
N GLU A 85 -6.84 -7.00 11.04
CA GLU A 85 -8.16 -6.72 10.46
C GLU A 85 -8.29 -7.29 9.05
N HIS A 86 -7.16 -7.37 8.31
CA HIS A 86 -7.13 -7.88 6.94
C HIS A 86 -6.53 -9.28 6.84
N TYR A 87 -5.62 -9.60 7.72
CA TYR A 87 -4.87 -10.87 7.72
C TYR A 87 -4.86 -11.43 9.15
N PRO A 88 -5.93 -12.13 9.57
CA PRO A 88 -6.09 -12.55 10.98
C PRO A 88 -4.92 -13.35 11.53
N GLU A 89 -4.18 -14.05 10.68
CA GLU A 89 -3.08 -14.91 11.12
C GLU A 89 -1.70 -14.28 11.00
N ILE A 90 -1.62 -13.01 10.60
CA ILE A 90 -0.34 -12.34 10.43
C ILE A 90 0.37 -12.17 11.80
N ARG A 91 1.69 -12.21 11.76
CA ARG A 91 2.55 -12.05 12.95
C ARG A 91 3.59 -10.98 12.69
N LEU A 92 4.20 -10.47 13.75
CA LEU A 92 5.29 -9.51 13.61
C LEU A 92 6.48 -10.09 12.85
N SER A 93 6.67 -11.40 12.91
CA SER A 93 7.73 -12.09 12.16
C SER A 93 7.36 -12.41 10.71
N SER A 94 6.13 -12.16 10.30
CA SER A 94 5.68 -12.44 8.93
C SER A 94 6.38 -11.53 7.94
N GLU A 95 6.82 -12.08 6.80
CA GLU A 95 7.36 -11.28 5.71
C GLU A 95 6.24 -10.64 4.93
N VAL A 96 6.32 -9.33 4.77
CA VAL A 96 5.32 -8.55 4.04
C VAL A 96 6.01 -7.80 2.91
N GLN A 97 5.22 -7.33 1.96
CA GLN A 97 5.68 -6.39 0.94
C GLN A 97 5.30 -4.98 1.37
N LEU A 98 6.28 -4.11 1.47
CA LEU A 98 6.06 -2.68 1.64
C LEU A 98 6.15 -2.04 0.27
N ILE A 99 5.01 -1.59 -0.23
CA ILE A 99 4.88 -1.05 -1.58
C ILE A 99 4.83 0.47 -1.46
N THR A 100 5.84 1.14 -2.03
CA THR A 100 5.94 2.60 -2.03
C THR A 100 5.54 3.11 -3.41
N HIS A 101 4.74 4.16 -3.46
CA HIS A 101 4.25 4.69 -4.73
C HIS A 101 4.17 6.22 -4.72
N LEU A 102 4.11 6.79 -5.92
CA LEU A 102 3.86 8.21 -6.11
C LEU A 102 2.39 8.53 -5.75
N THR A 103 2.10 9.81 -5.57
CA THR A 103 0.70 10.24 -5.44
C THR A 103 0.00 10.08 -6.79
N PRO A 104 -1.34 10.09 -6.82
CA PRO A 104 -2.06 10.07 -8.10
C PRO A 104 -1.69 11.24 -9.01
N ALA A 105 -1.50 12.44 -8.44
CA ALA A 105 -1.11 13.61 -9.23
C ALA A 105 0.28 13.43 -9.86
N GLU A 106 1.26 12.96 -9.09
CA GLU A 106 2.60 12.68 -9.60
C GLU A 106 2.59 11.56 -10.64
N THR A 107 1.74 10.56 -10.43
CA THR A 107 1.57 9.46 -11.39
C THR A 107 1.05 9.98 -12.72
N LEU A 108 0.04 10.85 -12.67
CA LEU A 108 -0.52 11.44 -13.87
C LEU A 108 0.53 12.24 -14.64
N GLN A 109 1.35 13.03 -13.94
CA GLN A 109 2.44 13.77 -14.56
C GLN A 109 3.44 12.85 -15.26
N LYS A 110 3.79 11.72 -14.59
CA LYS A 110 4.71 10.76 -15.16
C LYS A 110 4.15 10.10 -16.42
N LEU A 111 2.87 9.77 -16.41
CA LEU A 111 2.21 9.15 -17.56
C LEU A 111 2.05 10.10 -18.74
N THR A 112 1.92 11.40 -18.47
CA THR A 112 1.71 12.40 -19.54
C THR A 112 2.99 12.95 -20.13
N LYS A 113 4.14 12.67 -19.50
CA LYS A 113 5.44 13.15 -19.96
C LYS A 113 6.13 12.27 -21.00
N GLN A 114 5.44 11.27 -21.49
CA GLN A 114 6.02 10.35 -22.47
C GLN A 114 5.78 10.79 -23.90
#